data_6aa22d6d12e2e00015b8c707950a6cf5
#
_entry.id   6aa22d6d12e2e00015b8c707950a6cf5
#
_cell.length_a   1.000
_cell.length_b   1.000
_cell.length_c   1.000
_cell.angle_alpha   90.00
_cell.angle_beta   90.00
_cell.angle_gamma   90.00
#
_symmetry.space_group_name_H-M   'P 1'
#
loop_
_entity.id
_entity.type
_entity.pdbx_description
1 polymer ?
#
loop_
_entity_poly.entity_id
_entity_poly.type
_entity_poly.pdbx_seq_one_letter_code
_entity_poly.pdbx_strand_id
1 'polypeptide(L)'
;MKDLVVKSNKLVQALQKLSLSETRIIQLAIVDARETGKGLDPNEPLEVNAARYAQAFNVSNDAAYLTLIEAEDSIFKRQFTLINDDGTLTKSRWLQDANYRKGEGRILVTLTRVVIEHVTQINGIEQYFTSYYLKQTANLSSVYAVRLYELLMQWKSVGKTPLYELEKFREQLGIGVNEYPRMEPFKRRVLHVAIDQINDYSDIIVKYTQHKDGRSISGFSFNFEHKKKKTIDVKPEINLTAKFSKMTDAQRHLFSHKLSELPEMGKYSYGTESYPQFAVRIAEMLQNPEKFKELYPYLQKVGFNAA
;
A
#
# COMPACT_ATOMS: atom_id res chain seq x y z
N MET A 1 -6.01 -5.54 -9.42
CA MET A 1 -5.06 -6.49 -8.78
C MET A 1 -4.93 -6.13 -7.32
N LYS A 2 -4.84 -7.12 -6.43
CA LYS A 2 -4.77 -6.84 -4.98
C LYS A 2 -3.35 -6.53 -4.50
N ASP A 3 -2.33 -6.70 -5.35
CA ASP A 3 -0.90 -6.44 -5.06
C ASP A 3 -0.48 -6.89 -3.64
N LEU A 4 -0.83 -8.13 -3.27
CA LEU A 4 -0.58 -8.66 -1.94
C LEU A 4 0.79 -9.35 -1.89
N VAL A 5 1.71 -8.80 -1.12
CA VAL A 5 2.98 -9.45 -0.79
C VAL A 5 2.73 -10.47 0.32
N VAL A 6 3.17 -11.71 0.12
CA VAL A 6 3.09 -12.79 1.13
C VAL A 6 4.45 -13.45 1.25
N LYS A 7 4.96 -13.53 2.47
CA LYS A 7 6.22 -14.19 2.82
C LYS A 7 6.04 -15.00 4.09
N SER A 8 6.72 -16.12 4.21
CA SER A 8 6.78 -16.80 5.51
C SER A 8 7.46 -15.91 6.54
N ASN A 9 7.12 -16.09 7.82
CA ASN A 9 7.77 -15.36 8.90
C ASN A 9 9.29 -15.63 8.94
N LYS A 10 9.73 -16.84 8.57
CA LYS A 10 11.17 -17.18 8.43
C LYS A 10 11.86 -16.31 7.38
N LEU A 11 11.24 -16.12 6.21
CA LEU A 11 11.81 -15.27 5.15
C LEU A 11 11.80 -13.79 5.53
N VAL A 12 10.77 -13.33 6.25
CA VAL A 12 10.73 -11.96 6.78
C VAL A 12 11.85 -11.73 7.81
N GLN A 13 12.14 -12.71 8.66
CA GLN A 13 13.21 -12.62 9.67
C GLN A 13 14.60 -12.94 9.10
N ALA A 14 14.71 -13.36 7.85
CA ALA A 14 15.99 -13.72 7.23
C ALA A 14 17.02 -12.59 7.33
N LEU A 15 18.27 -12.97 7.56
CA LEU A 15 19.40 -12.06 7.52
C LEU A 15 19.75 -11.79 6.06
N GLN A 16 19.53 -10.57 5.62
CA GLN A 16 19.68 -10.18 4.21
C GLN A 16 20.16 -8.73 4.10
N LYS A 17 20.78 -8.40 2.98
CA LYS A 17 21.23 -7.05 2.65
C LYS A 17 20.87 -6.72 1.20
N LEU A 18 19.60 -6.41 0.96
CA LEU A 18 19.12 -5.89 -0.31
C LEU A 18 19.13 -4.36 -0.29
N SER A 19 19.37 -3.73 -1.43
CA SER A 19 19.06 -2.31 -1.63
C SER A 19 17.55 -2.09 -1.69
N LEU A 20 17.11 -0.84 -1.70
CA LEU A 20 15.69 -0.52 -1.83
C LEU A 20 15.12 -0.99 -3.18
N SER A 21 15.85 -0.76 -4.28
CA SER A 21 15.44 -1.21 -5.62
C SER A 21 15.36 -2.73 -5.73
N GLU A 22 16.35 -3.44 -5.21
CA GLU A 22 16.36 -4.90 -5.13
C GLU A 22 15.17 -5.43 -4.31
N THR A 23 14.90 -4.81 -3.16
CA THR A 23 13.74 -5.17 -2.30
C THR A 23 12.42 -4.97 -3.05
N ARG A 24 12.25 -3.85 -3.74
CA ARG A 24 11.05 -3.54 -4.54
C ARG A 24 10.85 -4.55 -5.68
N ILE A 25 11.91 -4.93 -6.37
CA ILE A 25 11.84 -5.92 -7.46
C ILE A 25 11.42 -7.29 -6.89
N ILE A 26 12.01 -7.74 -5.78
CA ILE A 26 11.61 -8.98 -5.14
C ILE A 26 10.16 -8.94 -4.64
N GLN A 27 9.71 -7.83 -4.05
CA GLN A 27 8.30 -7.67 -3.64
C GLN A 27 7.36 -7.75 -4.85
N LEU A 28 7.69 -7.08 -5.95
CA LEU A 28 6.89 -7.11 -7.18
C LEU A 28 6.87 -8.50 -7.79
N ALA A 29 8.03 -9.18 -7.88
CA ALA A 29 8.13 -10.54 -8.35
C ALA A 29 7.25 -11.51 -7.54
N ILE A 30 7.23 -11.38 -6.20
CA ILE A 30 6.36 -12.18 -5.33
C ILE A 30 4.88 -11.93 -5.61
N VAL A 31 4.48 -10.66 -5.78
CA VAL A 31 3.10 -10.29 -6.11
C VAL A 31 2.71 -10.88 -7.46
N ASP A 32 3.50 -10.63 -8.49
CA ASP A 32 3.19 -11.05 -9.86
C ASP A 32 3.19 -12.59 -10.00
N ALA A 33 4.12 -13.29 -9.33
CA ALA A 33 4.13 -14.75 -9.28
C ALA A 33 2.83 -15.31 -8.64
N ARG A 34 2.37 -14.70 -7.57
CA ARG A 34 1.15 -15.13 -6.87
C ARG A 34 -0.13 -14.80 -7.64
N GLU A 35 -0.17 -13.69 -8.36
CA GLU A 35 -1.35 -13.29 -9.15
C GLU A 35 -1.46 -14.06 -10.47
N THR A 36 -0.33 -14.36 -11.10
CA THR A 36 -0.28 -15.05 -12.38
C THR A 36 -0.15 -16.56 -12.28
N GLY A 37 0.32 -17.08 -11.15
CA GLY A 37 0.72 -18.48 -10.97
C GLY A 37 2.04 -18.85 -11.63
N LYS A 38 2.71 -17.90 -12.32
CA LYS A 38 4.00 -18.12 -13.00
C LYS A 38 5.16 -17.86 -12.06
N GLY A 39 6.30 -18.53 -12.31
CA GLY A 39 7.51 -18.36 -11.50
C GLY A 39 7.43 -18.98 -10.10
N LEU A 40 6.41 -19.80 -9.84
CA LEU A 40 6.28 -20.61 -8.62
C LEU A 40 6.82 -22.04 -8.82
N ASP A 41 7.35 -22.34 -9.99
CA ASP A 41 8.16 -23.52 -10.29
C ASP A 41 9.62 -23.07 -10.46
N PRO A 42 10.61 -23.76 -9.85
CA PRO A 42 12.03 -23.39 -9.95
C PRO A 42 12.61 -23.50 -11.38
N ASN A 43 11.87 -24.08 -12.33
CA ASN A 43 12.25 -24.16 -13.74
C ASN A 43 11.51 -23.16 -14.63
N GLU A 44 10.57 -22.38 -14.08
CA GLU A 44 9.75 -21.42 -14.81
C GLU A 44 10.20 -19.99 -14.49
N PRO A 45 10.70 -19.21 -15.49
CA PRO A 45 11.05 -17.82 -15.27
C PRO A 45 9.81 -16.95 -15.11
N LEU A 46 9.91 -15.97 -14.22
CA LEU A 46 8.94 -14.90 -14.04
C LEU A 46 9.41 -13.63 -14.76
N GLU A 47 8.50 -12.96 -15.45
CA GLU A 47 8.74 -11.66 -16.04
C GLU A 47 8.54 -10.54 -15.02
N VAL A 48 9.52 -9.65 -14.88
CA VAL A 48 9.40 -8.38 -14.16
C VAL A 48 9.53 -7.25 -15.17
N ASN A 49 8.46 -6.48 -15.34
CA ASN A 49 8.31 -5.47 -16.37
C ASN A 49 8.54 -4.06 -15.82
N ALA A 50 9.27 -3.20 -16.56
CA ALA A 50 9.58 -1.82 -16.16
C ALA A 50 8.33 -0.96 -16.00
N ALA A 51 7.34 -1.07 -16.89
CA ALA A 51 6.10 -0.30 -16.78
C ALA A 51 5.29 -0.71 -15.51
N ARG A 52 5.27 -2.01 -15.17
CA ARG A 52 4.65 -2.51 -13.95
C ARG A 52 5.38 -2.00 -12.70
N TYR A 53 6.72 -1.98 -12.73
CA TYR A 53 7.54 -1.39 -11.66
C TYR A 53 7.27 0.10 -11.51
N ALA A 54 7.26 0.85 -12.62
CA ALA A 54 6.99 2.29 -12.65
C ALA A 54 5.63 2.62 -12.01
N GLN A 55 4.60 1.86 -12.39
CA GLN A 55 3.25 2.00 -11.82
C GLN A 55 3.20 1.67 -10.32
N ALA A 56 3.84 0.56 -9.92
CA ALA A 56 3.80 0.10 -8.52
C ALA A 56 4.49 1.06 -7.55
N PHE A 57 5.58 1.70 -7.98
CA PHE A 57 6.43 2.55 -7.13
C PHE A 57 6.41 4.03 -7.50
N ASN A 58 5.52 4.44 -8.39
CA ASN A 58 5.33 5.82 -8.81
C ASN A 58 6.64 6.51 -9.27
N VAL A 59 7.36 5.84 -10.15
CA VAL A 59 8.58 6.37 -10.80
C VAL A 59 8.37 6.44 -12.31
N SER A 60 9.24 7.18 -13.03
CA SER A 60 9.18 7.24 -14.50
C SER A 60 9.54 5.88 -15.13
N ASN A 61 9.05 5.61 -16.33
CA ASN A 61 9.39 4.39 -17.07
C ASN A 61 10.90 4.29 -17.32
N ASP A 62 11.58 5.41 -17.62
CA ASP A 62 13.02 5.43 -17.83
C ASP A 62 13.78 5.06 -16.56
N ALA A 63 13.39 5.62 -15.41
CA ALA A 63 13.99 5.27 -14.12
C ALA A 63 13.74 3.80 -13.77
N ALA A 64 12.54 3.28 -14.03
CA ALA A 64 12.22 1.87 -13.82
C ALA A 64 13.09 0.97 -14.71
N TYR A 65 13.24 1.32 -15.97
CA TYR A 65 14.06 0.59 -16.93
C TYR A 65 15.53 0.49 -16.48
N LEU A 66 16.13 1.63 -16.11
CA LEU A 66 17.49 1.65 -15.59
C LEU A 66 17.63 0.84 -14.30
N THR A 67 16.65 0.97 -13.41
CA THR A 67 16.62 0.21 -12.16
C THR A 67 16.62 -1.30 -12.40
N LEU A 68 15.84 -1.80 -13.38
CA LEU A 68 15.81 -3.23 -13.69
C LEU A 68 17.15 -3.72 -14.27
N ILE A 69 17.81 -2.93 -15.13
CA ILE A 69 19.12 -3.27 -15.67
C ILE A 69 20.16 -3.40 -14.55
N GLU A 70 20.24 -2.38 -13.68
CA GLU A 70 21.21 -2.36 -12.59
C GLU A 70 20.96 -3.46 -11.56
N ALA A 71 19.68 -3.75 -11.31
CA ALA A 71 19.29 -4.70 -10.31
C ALA A 71 19.45 -6.15 -10.74
N GLU A 72 19.37 -6.47 -12.03
CA GLU A 72 19.51 -7.84 -12.55
C GLU A 72 20.80 -8.51 -12.04
N ASP A 73 21.95 -7.93 -12.34
CA ASP A 73 23.26 -8.46 -11.91
C ASP A 73 23.42 -8.39 -10.37
N SER A 74 22.93 -7.33 -9.74
CA SER A 74 23.11 -7.13 -8.31
C SER A 74 22.25 -8.11 -7.48
N ILE A 75 20.97 -8.33 -7.82
CA ILE A 75 20.08 -9.29 -7.12
C ILE A 75 20.58 -10.72 -7.28
N PHE A 76 21.07 -11.08 -8.47
CA PHE A 76 21.62 -12.41 -8.74
C PHE A 76 22.77 -12.77 -7.80
N LYS A 77 23.56 -11.79 -7.37
CA LYS A 77 24.66 -11.97 -6.40
C LYS A 77 24.22 -11.99 -4.95
N ARG A 78 22.98 -11.56 -4.65
CA ARG A 78 22.49 -11.45 -3.26
C ARG A 78 22.17 -12.80 -2.65
N GLN A 79 22.57 -12.92 -1.41
CA GLN A 79 22.30 -14.08 -0.57
C GLN A 79 21.48 -13.63 0.66
N PHE A 80 20.78 -14.58 1.24
CA PHE A 80 20.16 -14.43 2.56
C PHE A 80 20.40 -15.68 3.41
N THR A 81 20.23 -15.53 4.71
CA THR A 81 20.37 -16.63 5.66
C THR A 81 19.08 -16.80 6.46
N LEU A 82 18.48 -17.96 6.39
CA LEU A 82 17.38 -18.37 7.25
C LEU A 82 17.92 -18.94 8.56
N ILE A 83 17.26 -18.61 9.65
CA ILE A 83 17.48 -19.24 10.95
C ILE A 83 16.40 -20.30 11.11
N ASN A 84 16.79 -21.56 11.15
CA ASN A 84 15.87 -22.69 11.32
C ASN A 84 15.42 -22.81 12.78
N ASP A 85 14.34 -23.56 13.01
CA ASP A 85 13.76 -23.72 14.36
C ASP A 85 14.68 -24.45 15.32
N ASP A 86 15.61 -25.29 14.80
CA ASP A 86 16.66 -25.98 15.53
C ASP A 86 17.93 -25.12 15.75
N GLY A 87 17.90 -23.86 15.34
CA GLY A 87 19.02 -22.91 15.41
C GLY A 87 20.05 -23.06 14.29
N THR A 88 19.91 -24.01 13.40
CA THR A 88 20.81 -24.14 12.23
C THR A 88 20.56 -23.05 11.22
N LEU A 89 21.55 -22.81 10.35
CA LEU A 89 21.50 -21.73 9.35
C LEU A 89 21.42 -22.31 7.94
N THR A 90 20.43 -21.89 7.17
CA THR A 90 20.34 -22.19 5.73
C THR A 90 20.69 -20.93 4.94
N LYS A 91 21.77 -21.00 4.14
CA LYS A 91 22.14 -19.93 3.20
C LYS A 91 21.53 -20.22 1.82
N SER A 92 20.91 -19.21 1.23
CA SER A 92 20.35 -19.30 -0.12
C SER A 92 20.55 -18.00 -0.89
N ARG A 93 20.23 -18.02 -2.17
CA ARG A 93 20.14 -16.86 -3.05
C ARG A 93 18.68 -16.56 -3.32
N TRP A 94 18.41 -15.31 -3.75
CA TRP A 94 17.08 -14.91 -4.16
C TRP A 94 16.70 -15.49 -5.51
N LEU A 95 17.63 -15.43 -6.46
CA LEU A 95 17.46 -15.86 -7.83
C LEU A 95 18.39 -17.03 -8.15
N GLN A 96 17.87 -17.98 -8.92
CA GLN A 96 18.61 -19.04 -9.55
C GLN A 96 19.20 -18.55 -10.87
N ASP A 97 18.37 -17.83 -11.68
CA ASP A 97 18.73 -17.23 -12.93
C ASP A 97 18.18 -15.81 -13.04
N ALA A 98 18.90 -14.98 -13.79
CA ALA A 98 18.45 -13.64 -14.18
C ALA A 98 18.86 -13.41 -15.64
N ASN A 99 17.95 -12.87 -16.45
CA ASN A 99 18.16 -12.61 -17.87
C ASN A 99 17.54 -11.29 -18.27
N TYR A 100 18.37 -10.32 -18.61
CA TYR A 100 17.91 -9.04 -19.11
C TYR A 100 17.50 -9.13 -20.60
N ARG A 101 16.29 -8.71 -20.92
CA ARG A 101 15.78 -8.63 -22.29
C ARG A 101 15.99 -7.24 -22.85
N LYS A 102 17.11 -7.06 -23.56
CA LYS A 102 17.52 -5.77 -24.15
C LYS A 102 16.44 -5.24 -25.11
N GLY A 103 16.01 -3.98 -24.88
CA GLY A 103 15.00 -3.32 -25.70
C GLY A 103 13.55 -3.70 -25.38
N GLU A 104 13.30 -4.69 -24.50
CA GLU A 104 11.96 -5.16 -24.18
C GLU A 104 11.41 -4.56 -22.86
N GLY A 105 12.22 -3.81 -22.12
CA GLY A 105 11.80 -3.19 -20.86
C GLY A 105 11.46 -4.19 -19.76
N ARG A 106 12.07 -5.37 -19.75
CA ARG A 106 11.80 -6.45 -18.80
C ARG A 106 13.04 -7.28 -18.49
N ILE A 107 13.01 -7.91 -17.32
CA ILE A 107 13.93 -8.96 -16.93
C ILE A 107 13.15 -10.25 -16.70
N LEU A 108 13.77 -11.38 -17.02
CA LEU A 108 13.28 -12.69 -16.64
C LEU A 108 14.08 -13.17 -15.43
N VAL A 109 13.42 -13.55 -14.36
CA VAL A 109 14.04 -14.04 -13.13
C VAL A 109 13.46 -15.39 -12.75
N THR A 110 14.32 -16.30 -12.31
CA THR A 110 13.88 -17.58 -11.76
C THR A 110 14.18 -17.57 -10.26
N LEU A 111 13.12 -17.63 -9.46
CA LEU A 111 13.24 -17.68 -8.01
C LEU A 111 13.86 -19.04 -7.58
N THR A 112 14.70 -19.01 -6.55
CA THR A 112 15.21 -20.27 -6.02
C THR A 112 14.09 -21.08 -5.35
N ARG A 113 14.26 -22.42 -5.31
CA ARG A 113 13.33 -23.32 -4.60
C ARG A 113 13.04 -22.84 -3.18
N VAL A 114 14.05 -22.40 -2.45
CA VAL A 114 13.90 -21.90 -1.07
C VAL A 114 13.00 -20.66 -1.02
N VAL A 115 13.14 -19.72 -1.97
CA VAL A 115 12.25 -18.55 -2.03
C VAL A 115 10.82 -18.98 -2.33
N ILE A 116 10.63 -19.86 -3.31
CA ILE A 116 9.30 -20.36 -3.71
C ILE A 116 8.58 -21.00 -2.52
N GLU A 117 9.24 -21.86 -1.77
CA GLU A 117 8.70 -22.50 -0.56
C GLU A 117 8.23 -21.47 0.48
N HIS A 118 8.91 -20.32 0.58
CA HIS A 118 8.62 -19.28 1.56
C HIS A 118 7.67 -18.17 1.07
N VAL A 119 7.28 -18.17 -0.19
CA VAL A 119 6.28 -17.22 -0.74
C VAL A 119 4.98 -17.91 -1.17
N THR A 120 4.98 -19.25 -1.25
CA THR A 120 3.79 -20.05 -1.51
C THR A 120 3.10 -20.37 -0.19
N GLN A 121 1.96 -19.72 0.06
CA GLN A 121 1.17 -19.98 1.25
C GLN A 121 0.47 -21.33 1.14
N ILE A 122 0.71 -22.22 2.13
CA ILE A 122 -0.03 -23.47 2.26
C ILE A 122 -1.33 -23.18 3.00
N ASN A 123 -2.46 -23.58 2.41
CA ASN A 123 -3.78 -23.43 3.03
C ASN A 123 -3.81 -24.04 4.44
N GLY A 124 -4.30 -23.30 5.41
CA GLY A 124 -4.41 -23.71 6.81
C GLY A 124 -3.20 -23.40 7.69
N ILE A 125 -2.12 -22.80 7.15
CA ILE A 125 -0.91 -22.43 7.90
C ILE A 125 -0.64 -20.91 7.81
N GLU A 126 -1.70 -20.13 7.71
CA GLU A 126 -1.60 -18.67 7.54
C GLU A 126 -0.87 -17.96 8.69
N GLN A 127 -0.92 -18.51 9.90
CA GLN A 127 -0.24 -17.96 11.08
C GLN A 127 1.30 -17.88 10.94
N TYR A 128 1.88 -18.65 10.02
CA TYR A 128 3.31 -18.62 9.76
C TYR A 128 3.70 -17.70 8.61
N PHE A 129 2.74 -16.94 8.06
CA PHE A 129 2.95 -16.05 6.95
C PHE A 129 2.59 -14.60 7.30
N THR A 130 3.43 -13.70 6.83
CA THR A 130 3.22 -12.25 6.87
C THR A 130 2.66 -11.79 5.54
N SER A 131 1.57 -11.03 5.57
CA SER A 131 0.95 -10.46 4.38
C SER A 131 0.64 -8.98 4.53
N TYR A 132 0.90 -8.21 3.47
CA TYR A 132 0.60 -6.78 3.40
C TYR A 132 0.45 -6.34 1.93
N TYR A 133 -0.25 -5.23 1.69
CA TYR A 133 -0.37 -4.68 0.34
C TYR A 133 0.90 -3.95 -0.07
N LEU A 134 1.39 -4.17 -1.29
CA LEU A 134 2.59 -3.54 -1.85
C LEU A 134 2.58 -2.01 -1.71
N LYS A 135 1.41 -1.39 -1.90
CA LYS A 135 1.23 0.06 -1.75
C LYS A 135 1.64 0.61 -0.38
N GLN A 136 1.67 -0.22 0.67
CA GLN A 136 2.07 0.21 2.02
C GLN A 136 3.57 0.43 2.14
N THR A 137 4.36 -0.19 1.28
CA THR A 137 5.81 -0.04 1.24
C THR A 137 6.28 0.77 0.03
N ALA A 138 5.42 1.01 -0.95
CA ALA A 138 5.77 1.63 -2.23
C ALA A 138 6.39 3.03 -2.09
N ASN A 139 5.90 3.84 -1.15
CA ASN A 139 6.37 5.20 -0.91
C ASN A 139 7.48 5.29 0.16
N LEU A 140 7.91 4.16 0.74
CA LEU A 140 9.04 4.14 1.65
C LEU A 140 10.34 4.28 0.85
N SER A 141 11.12 5.31 1.12
CA SER A 141 12.39 5.59 0.44
C SER A 141 13.62 4.99 1.15
N SER A 142 13.43 4.46 2.36
CA SER A 142 14.47 3.77 3.12
C SER A 142 14.24 2.27 3.10
N VAL A 143 15.26 1.50 2.75
CA VAL A 143 15.20 0.03 2.87
C VAL A 143 14.97 -0.40 4.32
N TYR A 144 15.48 0.34 5.29
CA TYR A 144 15.27 0.07 6.72
C TYR A 144 13.79 0.26 7.11
N ALA A 145 13.11 1.23 6.49
CA ALA A 145 11.67 1.42 6.70
C ALA A 145 10.87 0.24 6.16
N VAL A 146 11.19 -0.24 4.95
CA VAL A 146 10.56 -1.43 4.38
C VAL A 146 10.79 -2.66 5.26
N ARG A 147 12.04 -2.88 5.69
CA ARG A 147 12.39 -4.01 6.56
C ARG A 147 11.68 -3.96 7.91
N LEU A 148 11.68 -2.79 8.56
CA LEU A 148 10.97 -2.60 9.82
C LEU A 148 9.46 -2.84 9.65
N TYR A 149 8.86 -2.32 8.58
CA TYR A 149 7.45 -2.54 8.30
C TYR A 149 7.13 -4.03 8.15
N GLU A 150 7.94 -4.80 7.41
CA GLU A 150 7.78 -6.25 7.28
C GLU A 150 7.86 -6.97 8.63
N LEU A 151 8.83 -6.61 9.49
CA LEU A 151 8.96 -7.17 10.84
C LEU A 151 7.75 -6.85 11.73
N LEU A 152 7.18 -5.66 11.61
CA LEU A 152 5.97 -5.26 12.34
C LEU A 152 4.75 -6.07 11.87
N MET A 153 4.62 -6.29 10.56
CA MET A 153 3.47 -6.99 9.99
C MET A 153 3.33 -8.45 10.44
N GLN A 154 4.39 -9.09 10.92
CA GLN A 154 4.29 -10.41 11.59
C GLN A 154 3.39 -10.36 12.84
N TRP A 155 3.32 -9.20 13.49
CA TRP A 155 2.58 -8.98 14.73
C TRP A 155 1.29 -8.18 14.52
N LYS A 156 0.81 -8.16 13.28
CA LYS A 156 -0.36 -7.36 12.86
C LYS A 156 -1.61 -7.62 13.70
N SER A 157 -1.84 -8.86 14.08
CA SER A 157 -3.01 -9.24 14.91
C SER A 157 -2.90 -8.80 16.37
N VAL A 158 -1.68 -8.56 16.85
CA VAL A 158 -1.39 -8.21 18.25
C VAL A 158 -1.17 -6.71 18.44
N GLY A 159 -0.63 -6.02 17.42
CA GLY A 159 -0.30 -4.59 17.47
C GLY A 159 0.93 -4.25 18.29
N LYS A 160 1.69 -5.26 18.74
CA LYS A 160 2.95 -5.08 19.47
C LYS A 160 3.92 -6.22 19.17
N THR A 161 5.21 -5.91 19.18
CA THR A 161 6.28 -6.91 19.00
C THR A 161 6.82 -7.40 20.34
N PRO A 162 7.46 -8.58 20.39
CA PRO A 162 8.36 -8.90 21.47
C PRO A 162 9.57 -7.95 21.48
N LEU A 163 10.46 -8.12 22.46
CA LEU A 163 11.75 -7.47 22.47
C LEU A 163 12.60 -8.03 21.31
N TYR A 164 13.02 -7.17 20.41
CA TYR A 164 14.09 -7.46 19.46
C TYR A 164 15.42 -7.12 20.12
N GLU A 165 16.26 -8.13 20.35
CA GLU A 165 17.63 -7.94 20.84
C GLU A 165 18.44 -7.11 19.83
N LEU A 166 19.26 -6.19 20.33
CA LEU A 166 19.90 -5.16 19.53
C LEU A 166 20.66 -5.72 18.32
N GLU A 167 21.55 -6.66 18.53
CA GLU A 167 22.41 -7.16 17.44
C GLU A 167 21.58 -7.92 16.40
N LYS A 168 20.66 -8.81 16.83
CA LYS A 168 19.75 -9.52 15.93
C LYS A 168 18.84 -8.57 15.16
N PHE A 169 18.35 -7.51 15.80
CA PHE A 169 17.52 -6.49 15.14
C PHE A 169 18.29 -5.75 14.06
N ARG A 170 19.54 -5.36 14.34
CA ARG A 170 20.41 -4.74 13.34
C ARG A 170 20.62 -5.63 12.14
N GLU A 171 20.93 -6.90 12.35
CA GLU A 171 21.09 -7.90 11.28
C GLU A 171 19.80 -8.08 10.47
N GLN A 172 18.64 -8.15 11.12
CA GLN A 172 17.34 -8.26 10.47
C GLN A 172 16.99 -7.02 9.63
N LEU A 173 17.46 -5.84 10.02
CA LEU A 173 17.35 -4.63 9.21
C LEU A 173 18.35 -4.59 8.04
N GLY A 174 19.28 -5.52 7.96
CA GLY A 174 20.31 -5.58 6.93
C GLY A 174 21.52 -4.67 7.19
N ILE A 175 21.73 -4.29 8.45
CA ILE A 175 22.87 -3.44 8.88
C ILE A 175 24.11 -4.32 9.02
N GLY A 176 25.20 -3.94 8.34
CA GLY A 176 26.48 -4.62 8.44
C GLY A 176 27.18 -4.37 9.78
N VAL A 177 28.10 -5.26 10.14
CA VAL A 177 28.82 -5.26 11.42
C VAL A 177 29.46 -3.91 11.76
N ASN A 178 30.03 -3.23 10.75
CA ASN A 178 30.72 -1.94 10.93
C ASN A 178 29.84 -0.72 10.57
N GLU A 179 28.57 -0.91 10.24
CA GLU A 179 27.64 0.17 9.89
C GLU A 179 26.98 0.69 11.17
N TYR A 180 26.99 2.01 11.36
CA TYR A 180 26.41 2.67 12.55
C TYR A 180 26.82 2.06 13.90
N PRO A 181 28.13 1.95 14.21
CA PRO A 181 28.61 1.28 15.43
C PRO A 181 28.16 1.99 16.72
N ARG A 182 27.90 3.29 16.64
CA ARG A 182 27.39 4.07 17.77
C ARG A 182 25.86 4.15 17.73
N MET A 183 25.24 4.11 18.90
CA MET A 183 23.78 4.09 19.04
C MET A 183 23.11 5.38 18.53
N GLU A 184 23.71 6.54 18.72
CA GLU A 184 23.11 7.81 18.29
C GLU A 184 22.95 7.88 16.77
N PRO A 185 23.98 7.64 15.93
CA PRO A 185 23.82 7.54 14.48
C PRO A 185 22.86 6.44 14.04
N PHE A 186 22.85 5.28 14.68
CA PHE A 186 21.89 4.23 14.40
C PHE A 186 20.44 4.71 14.61
N LYS A 187 20.15 5.30 15.76
CA LYS A 187 18.81 5.83 16.04
C LYS A 187 18.43 6.91 15.04
N ARG A 188 19.29 7.89 14.80
CA ARG A 188 18.97 9.03 13.95
C ARG A 188 18.82 8.69 12.49
N ARG A 189 19.71 7.85 11.94
CA ARG A 189 19.78 7.59 10.49
C ARG A 189 19.05 6.31 10.05
N VAL A 190 18.74 5.42 10.97
CA VAL A 190 18.05 4.16 10.69
C VAL A 190 16.69 4.12 11.37
N LEU A 191 16.65 4.09 12.70
CA LEU A 191 15.43 3.83 13.45
C LEU A 191 14.38 4.94 13.30
N HIS A 192 14.76 6.19 13.53
CA HIS A 192 13.84 7.33 13.43
C HIS A 192 13.37 7.52 11.97
N VAL A 193 14.31 7.48 11.01
CA VAL A 193 13.94 7.57 9.58
C VAL A 193 12.96 6.48 9.19
N ALA A 194 13.15 5.25 9.65
CA ALA A 194 12.25 4.15 9.36
C ALA A 194 10.85 4.37 9.98
N ILE A 195 10.81 4.79 11.25
CA ILE A 195 9.56 5.07 11.97
C ILE A 195 8.80 6.23 11.34
N ASP A 196 9.47 7.35 11.05
CA ASP A 196 8.85 8.53 10.45
C ASP A 196 8.24 8.18 9.09
N GLN A 197 8.98 7.48 8.23
CA GLN A 197 8.46 7.06 6.94
C GLN A 197 7.27 6.09 7.06
N ILE A 198 7.32 5.11 7.97
CA ILE A 198 6.20 4.21 8.22
C ILE A 198 4.98 5.02 8.68
N ASN A 199 5.18 5.95 9.61
CA ASN A 199 4.11 6.79 10.13
C ASN A 199 3.52 7.72 9.06
N ASP A 200 4.30 8.20 8.12
CA ASP A 200 3.81 9.10 7.08
C ASP A 200 3.15 8.35 5.91
N TYR A 201 3.76 7.27 5.43
CA TYR A 201 3.44 6.67 4.13
C TYR A 201 2.80 5.27 4.19
N SER A 202 2.70 4.63 5.36
CA SER A 202 2.03 3.32 5.46
C SER A 202 0.64 3.42 6.13
N ASP A 203 0.00 2.27 6.33
CA ASP A 203 -1.32 2.14 6.97
C ASP A 203 -1.29 2.04 8.49
N ILE A 204 -0.10 2.14 9.11
CA ILE A 204 0.06 2.05 10.56
C ILE A 204 0.74 3.28 11.15
N ILE A 205 0.53 3.48 12.45
CA ILE A 205 1.33 4.38 13.29
C ILE A 205 2.09 3.52 14.28
N VAL A 206 3.41 3.68 14.32
CA VAL A 206 4.31 2.92 15.17
C VAL A 206 5.05 3.83 16.15
N LYS A 207 5.23 3.31 17.36
CA LYS A 207 6.10 3.87 18.40
C LYS A 207 7.01 2.78 18.94
N TYR A 208 8.19 3.14 19.39
CA TYR A 208 9.10 2.17 19.98
C TYR A 208 9.38 2.44 21.46
N THR A 209 9.72 1.36 22.16
CA THR A 209 10.25 1.40 23.52
C THR A 209 11.69 0.87 23.48
N GLN A 210 12.62 1.61 24.08
CA GLN A 210 14.00 1.20 24.21
C GLN A 210 14.19 0.46 25.53
N HIS A 211 14.79 -0.72 25.46
CA HIS A 211 15.13 -1.53 26.62
C HIS A 211 16.62 -1.42 26.93
N LYS A 212 16.96 -1.52 28.20
CA LYS A 212 18.33 -1.43 28.69
C LYS A 212 18.65 -2.61 29.60
N ASP A 213 19.90 -3.02 29.56
CA ASP A 213 20.53 -3.86 30.57
C ASP A 213 21.66 -3.05 31.21
N GLY A 214 21.46 -2.65 32.46
CA GLY A 214 22.32 -1.66 33.12
C GLY A 214 22.36 -0.32 32.37
N ARG A 215 23.55 0.07 31.90
CA ARG A 215 23.79 1.31 31.15
C ARG A 215 23.66 1.13 29.62
N SER A 216 23.69 -0.12 29.14
CA SER A 216 23.69 -0.45 27.72
C SER A 216 22.28 -0.67 27.20
N ILE A 217 22.04 -0.32 25.93
CA ILE A 217 20.77 -0.65 25.26
C ILE A 217 20.81 -2.13 24.86
N SER A 218 19.85 -2.90 25.35
CA SER A 218 19.70 -4.33 25.03
C SER A 218 18.82 -4.59 23.80
N GLY A 219 17.91 -3.66 23.47
CA GLY A 219 17.06 -3.80 22.30
C GLY A 219 15.87 -2.86 22.24
N PHE A 220 14.95 -3.18 21.35
CA PHE A 220 13.76 -2.39 21.07
C PHE A 220 12.52 -3.25 20.99
N SER A 221 11.38 -2.73 21.43
CA SER A 221 10.06 -3.28 21.14
C SER A 221 9.19 -2.19 20.53
N PHE A 222 8.17 -2.59 19.77
CA PHE A 222 7.33 -1.68 19.01
C PHE A 222 5.87 -1.91 19.37
N ASN A 223 5.11 -0.80 19.50
CA ASN A 223 3.66 -0.80 19.56
C ASN A 223 3.15 -0.06 18.33
N PHE A 224 2.17 -0.61 17.66
CA PHE A 224 1.61 0.00 16.46
C PHE A 224 0.11 -0.29 16.34
N GLU A 225 -0.57 0.61 15.68
CA GLU A 225 -1.99 0.51 15.37
C GLU A 225 -2.26 0.90 13.92
N HIS A 226 -3.29 0.32 13.33
CA HIS A 226 -3.73 0.78 12.02
C HIS A 226 -4.24 2.21 12.11
N LYS A 227 -3.77 3.05 11.20
CA LYS A 227 -4.37 4.37 11.01
C LYS A 227 -5.85 4.16 10.83
N LYS A 228 -6.66 4.81 11.68
CA LYS A 228 -8.08 4.93 11.38
C LYS A 228 -8.12 5.42 9.93
N LYS A 229 -8.71 4.63 9.03
CA LYS A 229 -9.06 5.20 7.73
C LYS A 229 -9.64 6.54 8.12
N LYS A 230 -9.02 7.67 7.69
CA LYS A 230 -9.80 8.87 7.56
C LYS A 230 -10.98 8.36 6.75
N THR A 231 -12.09 8.09 7.39
CA THR A 231 -13.33 8.41 6.76
C THR A 231 -13.07 9.87 6.39
N ILE A 232 -12.58 10.11 5.18
CA ILE A 232 -13.14 11.21 4.45
C ILE A 232 -14.58 10.95 4.79
N ASP A 233 -15.25 11.88 5.48
CA ASP A 233 -16.68 12.00 5.36
C ASP A 233 -16.94 12.13 3.85
N VAL A 234 -16.83 11.02 3.16
CA VAL A 234 -17.64 10.69 2.04
C VAL A 234 -18.98 10.66 2.75
N LYS A 235 -19.62 11.84 2.84
CA LYS A 235 -21.08 11.92 2.91
C LYS A 235 -21.51 10.75 2.08
N PRO A 236 -22.23 9.75 2.66
CA PRO A 236 -22.48 8.48 1.98
C PRO A 236 -22.80 8.86 0.56
N GLU A 237 -22.12 8.26 -0.43
CA GLU A 237 -22.37 8.55 -1.84
C GLU A 237 -23.86 8.46 -1.96
N ILE A 238 -24.50 9.63 -1.93
CA ILE A 238 -25.95 9.73 -1.92
C ILE A 238 -26.26 9.11 -3.26
N ASN A 239 -26.84 7.92 -3.25
CA ASN A 239 -27.20 7.26 -4.50
C ASN A 239 -28.24 8.14 -5.19
N LEU A 240 -27.73 9.18 -5.87
CA LEU A 240 -28.53 10.21 -6.52
C LEU A 240 -29.46 9.61 -7.56
N THR A 241 -29.06 8.49 -8.16
CA THR A 241 -29.91 7.73 -9.09
C THR A 241 -31.10 7.11 -8.37
N ALA A 242 -30.91 6.52 -7.18
CA ALA A 242 -32.01 5.99 -6.38
C ALA A 242 -32.92 7.10 -5.86
N LYS A 243 -32.38 8.26 -5.47
CA LYS A 243 -33.14 9.41 -5.02
C LYS A 243 -33.90 10.09 -6.14
N PHE A 244 -33.30 10.15 -7.33
CA PHE A 244 -33.96 10.59 -8.54
C PHE A 244 -35.18 9.73 -8.89
N SER A 245 -35.02 8.39 -8.89
CA SER A 245 -36.10 7.46 -9.21
C SER A 245 -37.23 7.45 -8.18
N LYS A 246 -36.95 7.86 -6.94
CA LYS A 246 -37.93 7.95 -5.84
C LYS A 246 -38.66 9.30 -5.78
N MET A 247 -38.20 10.32 -6.53
CA MET A 247 -38.84 11.65 -6.53
C MET A 247 -40.16 11.62 -7.28
N THR A 248 -41.26 11.81 -6.55
CA THR A 248 -42.60 11.84 -7.16
C THR A 248 -42.87 13.16 -7.89
N ASP A 249 -43.87 13.16 -8.80
CA ASP A 249 -44.24 14.37 -9.53
C ASP A 249 -44.72 15.48 -8.58
N ALA A 250 -45.48 15.14 -7.55
CA ALA A 250 -45.92 16.09 -6.52
C ALA A 250 -44.70 16.71 -5.79
N GLN A 251 -43.71 15.93 -5.46
CA GLN A 251 -42.45 16.43 -4.85
C GLN A 251 -41.68 17.33 -5.85
N ARG A 252 -41.65 16.93 -7.12
CA ARG A 252 -40.98 17.71 -8.19
C ARG A 252 -41.57 19.07 -8.32
N HIS A 253 -42.91 19.17 -8.34
CA HIS A 253 -43.61 20.45 -8.36
C HIS A 253 -43.39 21.27 -7.08
N LEU A 254 -43.53 20.66 -5.90
CA LEU A 254 -43.31 21.36 -4.64
C LEU A 254 -41.90 21.95 -4.53
N PHE A 255 -40.89 21.17 -4.86
CA PHE A 255 -39.51 21.61 -4.73
C PHE A 255 -39.04 22.52 -5.84
N SER A 256 -39.62 22.47 -7.06
CA SER A 256 -39.32 23.42 -8.12
C SER A 256 -39.80 24.84 -7.76
N HIS A 257 -40.95 25.00 -7.10
CA HIS A 257 -41.39 26.27 -6.57
C HIS A 257 -40.43 26.82 -5.50
N LYS A 258 -40.04 26.00 -4.52
CA LYS A 258 -39.09 26.41 -3.49
C LYS A 258 -37.70 26.76 -4.08
N LEU A 259 -37.27 26.05 -5.11
CA LEU A 259 -36.00 26.33 -5.80
C LEU A 259 -36.07 27.65 -6.59
N SER A 260 -37.21 27.99 -7.24
CA SER A 260 -37.34 29.19 -8.02
C SER A 260 -37.19 30.48 -7.19
N GLU A 261 -37.44 30.39 -5.88
CA GLU A 261 -37.32 31.52 -4.93
C GLU A 261 -35.90 31.66 -4.36
N LEU A 262 -35.01 30.70 -4.59
CA LEU A 262 -33.62 30.75 -4.09
C LEU A 262 -32.75 31.70 -4.91
N PRO A 263 -32.06 32.67 -4.30
CA PRO A 263 -31.19 33.61 -5.01
C PRO A 263 -30.11 32.91 -5.84
N GLU A 264 -29.58 31.81 -5.36
CA GLU A 264 -28.54 31.06 -6.04
C GLU A 264 -29.01 30.34 -7.32
N MET A 265 -30.32 30.21 -7.49
CA MET A 265 -30.93 29.65 -8.70
C MET A 265 -31.05 30.68 -9.83
N GLY A 266 -30.81 31.98 -9.55
CA GLY A 266 -30.86 33.03 -10.54
C GLY A 266 -29.94 32.81 -11.76
N LYS A 267 -28.83 32.10 -11.58
CA LYS A 267 -27.94 31.73 -12.70
C LYS A 267 -28.58 30.80 -13.74
N TYR A 268 -29.70 30.18 -13.40
CA TYR A 268 -30.46 29.28 -14.29
C TYR A 268 -31.70 29.97 -14.87
N SER A 269 -32.02 31.22 -14.47
CA SER A 269 -33.16 31.95 -15.02
C SER A 269 -32.82 32.56 -16.40
N TYR A 270 -33.84 32.73 -17.26
CA TYR A 270 -33.70 33.37 -18.55
C TYR A 270 -34.53 34.63 -18.63
N GLY A 271 -33.87 35.76 -18.95
CA GLY A 271 -34.55 37.01 -19.24
C GLY A 271 -35.44 37.51 -18.10
N THR A 272 -36.71 37.80 -18.41
CA THR A 272 -37.71 38.34 -17.49
C THR A 272 -38.76 37.34 -17.08
N GLU A 273 -38.41 36.03 -17.01
CA GLU A 273 -39.37 35.00 -16.58
C GLU A 273 -39.83 35.24 -15.13
N SER A 274 -41.11 35.02 -14.88
CA SER A 274 -41.66 35.09 -13.52
C SER A 274 -41.28 33.85 -12.70
N TYR A 275 -41.30 33.94 -11.37
CA TYR A 275 -41.04 32.78 -10.48
C TYR A 275 -41.87 31.53 -10.82
N PRO A 276 -43.19 31.64 -11.12
CA PRO A 276 -43.96 30.47 -11.55
C PRO A 276 -43.48 29.85 -12.86
N GLN A 277 -43.11 30.69 -13.86
CA GLN A 277 -42.56 30.19 -15.14
C GLN A 277 -41.22 29.52 -14.92
N PHE A 278 -40.36 30.10 -14.09
CA PHE A 278 -39.08 29.50 -13.71
C PHE A 278 -39.26 28.18 -12.96
N ALA A 279 -40.27 28.09 -12.05
CA ALA A 279 -40.57 26.83 -11.35
C ALA A 279 -40.98 25.69 -12.30
N VAL A 280 -41.78 25.98 -13.33
CA VAL A 280 -42.15 24.98 -14.36
C VAL A 280 -40.89 24.46 -15.05
N ARG A 281 -40.01 25.33 -15.47
CA ARG A 281 -38.76 24.93 -16.12
C ARG A 281 -37.79 24.16 -15.18
N ILE A 282 -37.72 24.55 -13.91
CA ILE A 282 -36.97 23.75 -12.91
C ILE A 282 -37.59 22.34 -12.76
N ALA A 283 -38.91 22.23 -12.77
CA ALA A 283 -39.59 20.94 -12.72
C ALA A 283 -39.21 20.03 -13.91
N GLU A 284 -39.09 20.59 -15.10
CA GLU A 284 -38.56 19.89 -16.29
C GLU A 284 -37.09 19.50 -16.14
N MET A 285 -36.24 20.41 -15.62
CA MET A 285 -34.84 20.11 -15.34
C MET A 285 -34.70 18.96 -14.36
N LEU A 286 -35.57 18.88 -13.35
CA LEU A 286 -35.56 17.81 -12.36
C LEU A 286 -36.01 16.43 -12.91
N GLN A 287 -36.52 16.37 -14.13
CA GLN A 287 -36.80 15.11 -14.85
C GLN A 287 -35.55 14.53 -15.54
N ASN A 288 -34.50 15.31 -15.69
CA ASN A 288 -33.24 14.87 -16.26
C ASN A 288 -32.29 14.42 -15.14
N PRO A 289 -31.75 13.19 -15.15
CA PRO A 289 -30.85 12.68 -14.10
C PRO A 289 -29.62 13.53 -13.89
N GLU A 290 -29.01 14.07 -14.94
CA GLU A 290 -27.81 14.91 -14.85
C GLU A 290 -28.14 16.26 -14.23
N LYS A 291 -29.26 16.87 -14.63
CA LYS A 291 -29.74 18.14 -14.06
C LYS A 291 -30.23 17.98 -12.62
N PHE A 292 -30.84 16.84 -12.27
CA PHE A 292 -31.16 16.51 -10.90
C PHE A 292 -29.91 16.45 -10.02
N LYS A 293 -28.84 15.84 -10.53
CA LYS A 293 -27.54 15.76 -9.86
C LYS A 293 -26.94 17.15 -9.61
N GLU A 294 -27.00 18.01 -10.62
CA GLU A 294 -26.53 19.40 -10.55
C GLU A 294 -27.33 20.22 -9.52
N LEU A 295 -28.67 20.05 -9.48
CA LEU A 295 -29.57 20.79 -8.61
C LEU A 295 -29.72 20.17 -7.21
N TYR A 296 -29.20 18.96 -6.98
CA TYR A 296 -29.37 18.25 -5.70
C TYR A 296 -28.86 19.01 -4.47
N PRO A 297 -27.74 19.74 -4.49
CA PRO A 297 -27.32 20.57 -3.35
C PRO A 297 -28.35 21.66 -2.97
N TYR A 298 -29.05 22.21 -3.95
CA TYR A 298 -30.10 23.21 -3.72
C TYR A 298 -31.39 22.56 -3.23
N LEU A 299 -31.74 21.37 -3.74
CA LEU A 299 -32.85 20.56 -3.22
C LEU A 299 -32.69 20.26 -1.74
N GLN A 300 -31.48 19.95 -1.28
CA GLN A 300 -31.19 19.73 0.13
C GLN A 300 -31.40 21.00 0.97
N LYS A 301 -31.03 22.19 0.45
CA LYS A 301 -31.23 23.46 1.14
C LYS A 301 -32.71 23.78 1.36
N VAL A 302 -33.58 23.38 0.43
CA VAL A 302 -35.04 23.59 0.55
C VAL A 302 -35.76 22.41 1.23
N GLY A 303 -35.00 21.46 1.82
CA GLY A 303 -35.53 20.39 2.68
C GLY A 303 -35.93 19.12 1.94
N PHE A 304 -35.41 18.87 0.73
CA PHE A 304 -35.62 17.59 0.06
C PHE A 304 -34.80 16.50 0.71
N ASN A 305 -35.45 15.58 1.39
CA ASN A 305 -34.90 14.33 1.89
C ASN A 305 -35.67 13.18 1.23
N ALA A 306 -35.06 12.53 0.23
CA ALA A 306 -35.59 11.28 -0.27
C ALA A 306 -35.28 10.19 0.79
N ALA A 307 -36.32 9.68 1.39
CA ALA A 307 -36.26 8.56 2.32
C ALA A 307 -35.81 7.26 1.61
#